data_5597078007edd55d031d8bb10642010f
#
_entry.id   5597078007edd55d031d8bb10642010f
#
_cell.length_a   1.000
_cell.length_b   1.000
_cell.length_c   1.000
_cell.angle_alpha   90.00
_cell.angle_beta   90.00
_cell.angle_gamma   90.00
#
_symmetry.space_group_name_H-M   'P 1'
#
loop_
_entity.id
_entity.type
_entity.pdbx_description
1 polymer ?
#
loop_
_entity_poly.entity_id
_entity_poly.type
_entity_poly.pdbx_seq_one_letter_code
_entity_poly.pdbx_strand_id
1 'polypeptide(L)'
;PGQVFGHGWLLVGGEKMSKSKLTGIAPQQITDTFGSDAFRYYFMKAIAFGSDGSFSWEDLTARYTAELANGFGNLASRSIAMIHKYKRQLPTGTQLGELEPLFPRVEQDETK
;
A
#
# COMPACT_ATOMS: atom_id res chain seq x y z
N PRO A 1 -16.70 -21.84 -1.38
CA PRO A 1 -15.49 -21.18 -1.90
C PRO A 1 -14.59 -22.22 -2.57
N GLY A 2 -13.94 -21.83 -3.68
CA GLY A 2 -13.01 -22.72 -4.41
C GLY A 2 -11.68 -22.92 -3.68
N GLN A 3 -11.26 -21.94 -2.87
CA GLN A 3 -10.08 -22.00 -2.03
C GLN A 3 -10.29 -21.22 -0.74
N VAL A 4 -9.65 -21.69 0.34
CA VAL A 4 -9.55 -20.98 1.61
C VAL A 4 -8.07 -20.82 1.91
N PHE A 5 -7.64 -19.57 2.13
CA PHE A 5 -6.26 -19.24 2.48
C PHE A 5 -6.18 -18.73 3.91
N GLY A 6 -5.33 -19.36 4.73
CA GLY A 6 -5.03 -18.90 6.09
C GLY A 6 -3.75 -18.08 6.10
N HIS A 7 -3.80 -16.87 6.64
CA HIS A 7 -2.62 -16.04 6.88
C HIS A 7 -2.20 -16.12 8.35
N GLY A 8 -1.00 -15.64 8.69
CA GLY A 8 -0.49 -15.57 10.05
C GLY A 8 -1.28 -14.62 10.95
N TRP A 9 -1.01 -14.65 12.24
CA TRP A 9 -1.66 -13.79 13.23
C TRP A 9 -1.13 -12.36 13.17
N LEU A 10 -2.00 -11.42 13.48
CA LEU A 10 -1.59 -10.05 13.74
C LEU A 10 -1.37 -9.88 15.26
N LEU A 11 -0.13 -9.52 15.61
CA LEU A 11 0.29 -9.29 16.99
C LEU A 11 0.30 -7.78 17.28
N VAL A 12 -0.09 -7.42 18.50
CA VAL A 12 -0.01 -6.06 19.02
C VAL A 12 0.69 -6.11 20.36
N GLY A 13 1.84 -5.42 20.47
CA GLY A 13 2.67 -5.49 21.67
C GLY A 13 3.24 -6.88 21.95
N GLY A 14 3.44 -7.70 20.91
CA GLY A 14 3.94 -9.07 21.06
C GLY A 14 2.86 -10.11 21.41
N GLU A 15 1.61 -9.68 21.66
CA GLU A 15 0.49 -10.57 21.93
C GLU A 15 -0.48 -10.63 20.76
N LYS A 16 -1.12 -11.79 20.60
CA LYS A 16 -2.20 -11.97 19.62
C LYS A 16 -3.32 -10.96 19.88
N MET A 17 -3.75 -10.25 18.81
CA MET A 17 -4.87 -9.33 18.87
C MET A 17 -6.12 -10.04 19.36
N SER A 18 -6.77 -9.49 20.38
CA SER A 18 -7.96 -10.06 21.01
C SER A 18 -8.99 -8.99 21.36
N LYS A 19 -10.26 -9.25 21.03
CA LYS A 19 -11.38 -8.37 21.44
C LYS A 19 -11.56 -8.34 22.97
N SER A 20 -11.38 -9.49 23.62
CA SER A 20 -11.56 -9.60 25.08
C SER A 20 -10.47 -8.87 25.88
N LYS A 21 -9.27 -8.74 25.34
CA LYS A 21 -8.14 -8.00 25.93
C LYS A 21 -8.08 -6.53 25.52
N LEU A 22 -9.06 -6.04 24.74
CA LEU A 22 -9.09 -4.68 24.19
C LEU A 22 -7.84 -4.29 23.38
N THR A 23 -7.10 -5.27 22.89
CA THR A 23 -5.93 -5.05 22.00
C THR A 23 -6.34 -4.98 20.53
N GLY A 24 -7.64 -5.12 20.24
CA GLY A 24 -8.17 -5.03 18.88
C GLY A 24 -8.08 -3.59 18.35
N ILE A 25 -7.37 -3.40 17.25
CA ILE A 25 -7.33 -2.12 16.53
C ILE A 25 -8.36 -2.21 15.41
N ALA A 26 -9.34 -1.28 15.43
CA ALA A 26 -10.29 -1.20 14.34
C ALA A 26 -9.60 -0.63 13.08
N PRO A 27 -9.76 -1.27 11.92
CA PRO A 27 -9.20 -0.76 10.66
C PRO A 27 -9.58 0.70 10.38
N GLN A 28 -10.79 1.12 10.77
CA GLN A 28 -11.28 2.49 10.63
C GLN A 28 -10.36 3.51 11.29
N GLN A 29 -9.84 3.23 12.48
CA GLN A 29 -8.95 4.16 13.18
C GLN A 29 -7.69 4.49 12.36
N ILE A 30 -7.18 3.50 11.64
CA ILE A 30 -6.02 3.68 10.77
C ILE A 30 -6.43 4.40 9.49
N THR A 31 -7.53 3.96 8.86
CA THR A 31 -7.97 4.53 7.57
C THR A 31 -8.45 5.97 7.69
N ASP A 32 -9.06 6.35 8.81
CA ASP A 32 -9.50 7.73 9.04
C ASP A 32 -8.32 8.70 9.21
N THR A 33 -7.18 8.19 9.70
CA THR A 33 -5.99 9.02 9.94
C THR A 33 -5.03 9.02 8.73
N PHE A 34 -4.76 7.86 8.16
CA PHE A 34 -3.72 7.67 7.13
C PHE A 34 -4.27 7.38 5.73
N GLY A 35 -5.57 7.12 5.62
CA GLY A 35 -6.19 6.68 4.38
C GLY A 35 -6.08 5.17 4.13
N SER A 36 -6.96 4.66 3.25
CA SER A 36 -7.03 3.24 2.91
C SER A 36 -5.78 2.71 2.22
N ASP A 37 -5.15 3.51 1.39
CA ASP A 37 -3.97 3.09 0.63
C ASP A 37 -2.74 2.93 1.52
N ALA A 38 -2.55 3.83 2.48
CA ALA A 38 -1.48 3.72 3.47
C ALA A 38 -1.70 2.50 4.39
N PHE A 39 -2.95 2.23 4.79
CA PHE A 39 -3.32 1.03 5.52
C PHE A 39 -2.91 -0.23 4.75
N ARG A 40 -3.32 -0.34 3.48
CA ARG A 40 -3.00 -1.49 2.63
C ARG A 40 -1.50 -1.64 2.42
N TYR A 41 -0.81 -0.54 2.11
CA TYR A 41 0.63 -0.53 1.93
C TYR A 41 1.36 -1.07 3.16
N TYR A 42 1.00 -0.56 4.34
CA TYR A 42 1.63 -0.99 5.59
C TYR A 42 1.50 -2.49 5.81
N PHE A 43 0.30 -3.05 5.74
CA PHE A 43 0.08 -4.46 6.00
C PHE A 43 0.73 -5.38 4.95
N MET A 44 0.75 -4.95 3.69
CA MET A 44 1.43 -5.70 2.62
C MET A 44 2.96 -5.67 2.76
N LYS A 45 3.50 -4.61 3.34
CA LYS A 45 4.95 -4.41 3.49
C LYS A 45 5.49 -4.97 4.81
N ALA A 46 4.77 -4.77 5.91
CA ALA A 46 5.24 -5.11 7.26
C ALA A 46 5.08 -6.60 7.59
N ILE A 47 4.13 -7.29 6.94
CA ILE A 47 3.82 -8.68 7.23
C ILE A 47 4.31 -9.56 6.09
N ALA A 48 5.28 -10.42 6.38
CA ALA A 48 5.71 -11.42 5.42
C ALA A 48 4.63 -12.47 5.23
N PHE A 49 4.42 -12.85 3.97
CA PHE A 49 3.42 -13.85 3.60
C PHE A 49 3.66 -15.18 4.32
N GLY A 50 2.60 -15.71 4.96
CA GLY A 50 2.67 -16.97 5.70
C GLY A 50 3.27 -16.90 7.10
N SER A 51 3.70 -15.71 7.56
CA SER A 51 4.24 -15.48 8.89
C SER A 51 3.29 -14.63 9.74
N ASP A 52 3.48 -14.65 11.06
CA ASP A 52 2.83 -13.71 11.95
C ASP A 52 3.42 -12.31 11.75
N GLY A 53 2.57 -11.30 11.84
CA GLY A 53 2.97 -9.90 11.71
C GLY A 53 2.74 -9.13 13.00
N SER A 54 3.60 -8.15 13.27
CA SER A 54 3.44 -7.25 14.42
C SER A 54 3.01 -5.88 13.94
N PHE A 55 2.02 -5.30 14.62
CA PHE A 55 1.55 -3.93 14.39
C PHE A 55 1.99 -3.03 15.53
N SER A 56 2.50 -1.84 15.18
CA SER A 56 2.60 -0.72 16.10
C SER A 56 2.31 0.60 15.39
N TRP A 57 1.78 1.57 16.13
CA TRP A 57 1.51 2.92 15.60
C TRP A 57 2.79 3.64 15.21
N GLU A 58 3.86 3.41 15.96
CA GLU A 58 5.19 3.99 15.73
C GLU A 58 5.76 3.49 14.39
N ASP A 59 5.71 2.18 14.16
CA ASP A 59 6.21 1.58 12.91
C ASP A 59 5.36 2.03 11.71
N LEU A 60 4.03 2.07 11.85
CA LEU A 60 3.14 2.59 10.81
C LEU A 60 3.52 4.04 10.43
N THR A 61 3.66 4.91 11.44
CA THR A 61 3.99 6.33 11.22
C THR A 61 5.38 6.51 10.60
N ALA A 62 6.35 5.74 11.09
CA ALA A 62 7.71 5.77 10.55
C ALA A 62 7.76 5.35 9.08
N ARG A 63 7.09 4.26 8.72
CA ARG A 63 7.02 3.78 7.33
C ARG A 63 6.21 4.71 6.44
N TYR A 64 5.09 5.24 6.93
CA TYR A 64 4.29 6.22 6.19
C TYR A 64 5.16 7.43 5.80
N THR A 65 5.92 7.95 6.75
CA THR A 65 6.78 9.11 6.50
C THR A 65 7.97 8.76 5.62
N ALA A 66 8.71 7.69 5.93
CA ALA A 66 9.94 7.37 5.23
C ALA A 66 9.69 6.81 3.82
N GLU A 67 8.73 5.92 3.66
CA GLU A 67 8.55 5.16 2.42
C GLU A 67 7.53 5.83 1.50
N LEU A 68 6.37 6.29 2.00
CA LEU A 68 5.35 6.94 1.17
C LEU A 68 5.65 8.43 0.97
N ALA A 69 5.82 9.20 2.03
CA ALA A 69 6.02 10.65 1.88
C ALA A 69 7.41 10.96 1.32
N ASN A 70 8.49 10.48 1.96
CA ASN A 70 9.85 10.81 1.56
C ASN A 70 10.35 9.93 0.39
N GLY A 71 9.97 8.66 0.31
CA GLY A 71 10.34 7.79 -0.80
C GLY A 71 9.52 8.08 -2.04
N PHE A 72 8.30 7.57 -2.07
CA PHE A 72 7.42 7.66 -3.23
C PHE A 72 7.00 9.09 -3.57
N GLY A 73 6.63 9.88 -2.56
CA GLY A 73 6.22 11.28 -2.74
C GLY A 73 7.32 12.14 -3.33
N ASN A 74 8.56 11.99 -2.86
CA ASN A 74 9.70 12.69 -3.45
C ASN A 74 10.01 12.23 -4.88
N LEU A 75 9.91 10.94 -5.17
CA LEU A 75 10.08 10.43 -6.53
C LEU A 75 9.07 11.08 -7.48
N ALA A 76 7.79 11.04 -7.14
CA ALA A 76 6.73 11.63 -7.94
C ALA A 76 6.92 13.15 -8.13
N SER A 77 7.13 13.88 -7.04
CA SER A 77 7.31 15.33 -7.04
C SER A 77 8.52 15.75 -7.89
N ARG A 78 9.67 15.10 -7.71
CA ARG A 78 10.89 15.41 -8.48
C ARG A 78 10.75 15.05 -9.95
N SER A 79 10.10 13.94 -10.27
CA SER A 79 9.83 13.54 -11.66
C SER A 79 8.94 14.55 -12.36
N ILE A 80 7.85 14.99 -11.72
CA ILE A 80 6.96 16.02 -12.25
C ILE A 80 7.70 17.34 -12.42
N ALA A 81 8.49 17.76 -11.44
CA ALA A 81 9.29 18.99 -11.54
C ALA A 81 10.29 18.92 -12.70
N MET A 82 10.93 17.77 -12.94
CA MET A 82 11.82 17.57 -14.10
C MET A 82 11.07 17.66 -15.42
N ILE A 83 9.88 17.06 -15.53
CA ILE A 83 9.04 17.15 -16.72
C ILE A 83 8.70 18.62 -17.01
N HIS A 84 8.24 19.36 -16.01
CA HIS A 84 7.93 20.79 -16.16
C HIS A 84 9.16 21.61 -16.58
N LYS A 85 10.33 21.31 -15.99
CA LYS A 85 11.56 22.04 -16.30
C LYS A 85 12.07 21.79 -17.73
N TYR A 86 12.06 20.55 -18.19
CA TYR A 86 12.71 20.17 -19.43
C TYR A 86 11.76 20.05 -20.63
N LYS A 87 10.51 19.67 -20.43
CA LYS A 87 9.55 19.44 -21.52
C LYS A 87 8.37 20.41 -21.52
N ARG A 88 8.17 21.17 -20.46
CA ARG A 88 7.03 22.10 -20.26
C ARG A 88 5.64 21.52 -20.45
N GLN A 89 5.51 20.34 -21.03
CA GLN A 89 4.28 19.59 -21.24
C GLN A 89 4.58 18.10 -21.17
N LEU A 90 3.61 17.32 -20.72
CA LEU A 90 3.66 15.87 -20.92
C LEU A 90 3.72 15.58 -22.43
N PRO A 91 4.50 14.59 -22.88
CA PRO A 91 4.53 14.21 -24.29
C PRO A 91 3.11 13.93 -24.76
N THR A 92 2.54 14.86 -25.52
CA THR A 92 1.30 14.65 -26.26
C THR A 92 1.66 13.76 -27.44
N GLY A 93 1.41 12.48 -27.37
CA GLY A 93 1.67 11.57 -28.47
C GLY A 93 2.39 10.28 -28.11
N THR A 94 2.74 10.05 -26.85
CA THR A 94 3.03 8.70 -26.42
C THR A 94 1.72 7.93 -26.50
N GLN A 95 1.56 7.19 -27.60
CA GLN A 95 0.37 6.35 -27.73
C GLN A 95 0.47 5.33 -26.61
N LEU A 96 -0.49 5.35 -25.70
CA LEU A 96 -0.62 4.38 -24.60
C LEU A 96 -0.53 2.95 -25.12
N GLY A 97 -0.94 2.70 -26.39
CA GLY A 97 -0.79 1.43 -27.08
C GLY A 97 0.64 0.93 -27.25
N GLU A 98 1.66 1.81 -27.29
CA GLU A 98 3.06 1.37 -27.34
C GLU A 98 3.58 0.86 -25.99
N LEU A 99 2.94 1.26 -24.89
CA LEU A 99 3.27 0.80 -23.55
C LEU A 99 2.42 -0.40 -23.11
N GLU A 100 1.35 -0.72 -23.80
CA GLU A 100 0.43 -1.81 -23.49
C GLU A 100 1.13 -3.19 -23.37
N PRO A 101 2.14 -3.54 -24.20
CA PRO A 101 2.89 -4.76 -24.02
C PRO A 101 3.72 -4.82 -22.72
N LEU A 102 4.09 -3.66 -22.17
CA LEU A 102 4.87 -3.57 -20.92
C LEU A 102 3.99 -3.64 -19.66
N PHE A 103 2.71 -3.33 -19.82
CA PHE A 103 1.72 -3.34 -18.75
C PHE A 103 0.48 -4.10 -19.21
N PRO A 104 0.53 -5.45 -19.27
CA PRO A 104 -0.64 -6.23 -19.65
C PRO A 104 -1.79 -5.87 -18.71
N ARG A 105 -2.94 -5.52 -19.28
CA ARG A 105 -4.16 -5.29 -18.51
C ARG A 105 -4.46 -6.57 -17.74
N VAL A 106 -4.63 -6.43 -16.44
CA VAL A 106 -5.28 -7.48 -15.66
C VAL A 106 -6.73 -7.49 -16.12
N GLU A 107 -7.10 -8.46 -16.95
CA GLU A 107 -8.50 -8.69 -17.29
C GLU A 107 -9.24 -8.89 -15.97
N GLN A 108 -10.08 -7.92 -15.63
CA GLN A 108 -11.07 -8.10 -14.58
C GLN A 108 -12.06 -9.11 -15.16
N ASP A 109 -11.96 -10.33 -14.67
CA ASP A 109 -12.91 -11.39 -15.01
C ASP A 109 -14.28 -10.99 -14.43
N GLU A 110 -15.05 -10.24 -15.24
CA GLU A 110 -16.44 -9.89 -14.97
C GLU A 110 -17.33 -11.12 -15.22
N THR A 111 -17.01 -12.23 -14.63
CA THR A 111 -17.88 -13.40 -14.71
C THR A 111 -18.57 -13.65 -13.37
N LYS A 112 -19.83 -13.08 -13.31
CA LYS A 112 -21.03 -13.53 -12.56
C LYS A 112 -20.90 -13.83 -11.07
#